data_b75056aa84aaa08b798f468bc86a46b9
#
_entry.id   b75056aa84aaa08b798f468bc86a46b9
#
_cell.length_a   1.000
_cell.length_b   1.000
_cell.length_c   1.000
_cell.angle_alpha   90.00
_cell.angle_beta   90.00
_cell.angle_gamma   90.00
#
_symmetry.space_group_name_H-M   'P 1'
#
loop_
_entity.id
_entity.type
_entity.pdbx_description
1 polymer ?
#
loop_
_entity_poly.entity_id
_entity_poly.type
_entity_poly.pdbx_seq_one_letter_code
_entity_poly.pdbx_strand_id
1 'polypeptide(L)'
;MQFIYKIPGFILLLFGGFCLSWGGLIIRQFEEAGVWEILLLRSSFFLIALIIFLSLIYKRKTFKIIKVSGLPGLIGGFFLSLSFVAYTFAITSTTVANVVFIISTQTVFLAIFGYFFLKEKISIISFISIILAIVGITIMVGDSIFTGSLFGNIVALAIPINFSILVILIRKFPNLDMVPAIFYSGIFACIYGLILSDTLNFTSHDILMGFLLGVPQLAFGFICITIGTKTTKAVTVGILMLSETLCAPLWVWIFLNEIPPLSVFIGGFIIIFAVIIKSFDQKKLATT
;
A
#
# COMPACT_ATOMS: atom_id res chain seq x y z
N MET A 1 -4.46 -6.26 22.61
CA MET A 1 -3.92 -5.93 21.26
C MET A 1 -3.31 -7.10 20.48
N GLN A 2 -2.92 -8.21 21.10
CA GLN A 2 -2.54 -9.44 20.34
C GLN A 2 -3.69 -10.03 19.50
N PHE A 3 -4.91 -9.52 19.63
CA PHE A 3 -6.07 -9.97 18.88
C PHE A 3 -5.90 -9.78 17.36
N ILE A 4 -5.21 -8.70 16.92
CA ILE A 4 -4.99 -8.41 15.49
C ILE A 4 -4.23 -9.55 14.77
N TYR A 5 -3.31 -10.24 15.47
CA TYR A 5 -2.57 -11.39 14.93
C TYR A 5 -3.41 -12.68 14.80
N LYS A 6 -4.64 -12.68 15.35
CA LYS A 6 -5.59 -13.81 15.22
C LYS A 6 -6.60 -13.59 14.08
N ILE A 7 -6.64 -12.38 13.51
CA ILE A 7 -7.54 -12.07 12.40
C ILE A 7 -7.02 -12.77 11.13
N PRO A 8 -7.90 -13.39 10.33
CA PRO A 8 -7.50 -13.98 9.05
C PRO A 8 -6.79 -12.97 8.16
N GLY A 9 -5.66 -13.39 7.56
CA GLY A 9 -4.81 -12.48 6.76
C GLY A 9 -5.54 -11.80 5.62
N PHE A 10 -6.51 -12.47 4.98
CA PHE A 10 -7.27 -11.88 3.87
C PHE A 10 -8.15 -10.70 4.33
N ILE A 11 -8.71 -10.73 5.55
CA ILE A 11 -9.50 -9.62 6.11
C ILE A 11 -8.59 -8.42 6.37
N LEU A 12 -7.41 -8.68 6.96
CA LEU A 12 -6.42 -7.63 7.21
C LEU A 12 -5.95 -6.96 5.93
N LEU A 13 -5.76 -7.74 4.86
CA LEU A 13 -5.33 -7.21 3.56
C LEU A 13 -6.42 -6.35 2.90
N LEU A 14 -7.67 -6.80 2.91
CA LEU A 14 -8.79 -6.01 2.40
C LEU A 14 -8.95 -4.70 3.16
N PHE A 15 -8.87 -4.76 4.50
CA PHE A 15 -8.94 -3.56 5.34
C PHE A 15 -7.73 -2.65 5.14
N GLY A 16 -6.53 -3.21 4.95
CA GLY A 16 -5.33 -2.47 4.63
C GLY A 16 -5.45 -1.70 3.32
N GLY A 17 -5.96 -2.34 2.26
CA GLY A 17 -6.24 -1.68 0.99
C GLY A 17 -7.31 -0.57 1.11
N PHE A 18 -8.36 -0.81 1.89
CA PHE A 18 -9.35 0.21 2.21
C PHE A 18 -8.71 1.44 2.90
N CYS A 19 -7.83 1.22 3.88
CA CYS A 19 -7.10 2.33 4.51
C CYS A 19 -6.24 3.09 3.51
N LEU A 20 -5.50 2.40 2.64
CA LEU A 20 -4.61 3.06 1.67
C LEU A 20 -5.36 3.83 0.59
N SER A 21 -6.60 3.47 0.28
CA SER A 21 -7.40 4.08 -0.80
C SER A 21 -7.69 5.58 -0.62
N TRP A 22 -7.56 6.11 0.59
CA TRP A 22 -7.76 7.54 0.89
C TRP A 22 -6.60 8.44 0.44
N GLY A 23 -5.43 7.84 0.16
CA GLY A 23 -4.19 8.56 -0.05
C GLY A 23 -4.26 9.64 -1.14
N GLY A 24 -4.81 9.31 -2.31
CA GLY A 24 -4.93 10.24 -3.43
C GLY A 24 -5.87 11.43 -3.14
N LEU A 25 -6.98 11.18 -2.41
CA LEU A 25 -7.90 12.24 -1.99
C LEU A 25 -7.23 13.20 -1.01
N ILE A 26 -6.56 12.67 0.03
CA ILE A 26 -5.99 13.49 1.09
C ILE A 26 -4.79 14.30 0.59
N ILE A 27 -3.90 13.72 -0.25
CA ILE A 27 -2.74 14.44 -0.78
C ILE A 27 -3.16 15.69 -1.57
N ARG A 28 -4.28 15.62 -2.29
CA ARG A 28 -4.80 16.77 -3.05
C ARG A 28 -5.37 17.89 -2.20
N GLN A 29 -5.54 17.68 -0.91
CA GLN A 29 -6.06 18.68 0.03
C GLN A 29 -4.93 19.51 0.69
N PHE A 30 -3.65 19.20 0.46
CA PHE A 30 -2.57 20.04 0.95
C PHE A 30 -2.59 21.40 0.24
N GLU A 31 -2.32 22.47 0.98
CA GLU A 31 -2.40 23.85 0.50
C GLU A 31 -1.05 24.43 0.12
N GLU A 32 -0.07 24.37 1.03
CA GLU A 32 1.23 25.00 0.86
C GLU A 32 2.40 23.99 0.83
N ALA A 33 2.20 22.79 1.39
CA ALA A 33 3.25 21.79 1.49
C ALA A 33 3.60 21.21 0.11
N GLY A 34 4.88 21.27 -0.27
CA GLY A 34 5.42 20.60 -1.43
C GLY A 34 5.58 19.09 -1.25
N VAL A 35 6.12 18.43 -2.25
CA VAL A 35 6.25 16.94 -2.28
C VAL A 35 7.02 16.39 -1.08
N TRP A 36 8.12 17.04 -0.73
CA TRP A 36 9.01 16.60 0.35
C TRP A 36 8.44 16.91 1.73
N GLU A 37 7.78 18.06 1.86
CA GLU A 37 7.06 18.47 3.04
C GLU A 37 5.88 17.52 3.34
N ILE A 38 5.11 17.12 2.33
CA ILE A 38 4.06 16.12 2.43
C ILE A 38 4.66 14.77 2.89
N LEU A 39 5.78 14.36 2.27
CA LEU A 39 6.48 13.13 2.65
C LEU A 39 6.93 13.19 4.11
N LEU A 40 7.48 14.31 4.57
CA LEU A 40 7.95 14.51 5.93
C LEU A 40 6.79 14.44 6.93
N LEU A 41 5.72 15.21 6.71
CA LEU A 41 4.58 15.26 7.61
C LEU A 41 3.92 13.88 7.77
N ARG A 42 3.56 13.25 6.65
CA ARG A 42 2.90 11.94 6.70
C ARG A 42 3.79 10.87 7.35
N SER A 43 5.10 10.88 7.05
CA SER A 43 6.03 9.89 7.60
C SER A 43 6.31 10.11 9.09
N SER A 44 6.30 11.37 9.55
CA SER A 44 6.43 11.71 10.98
C SER A 44 5.23 11.18 11.78
N PHE A 45 4.00 11.45 11.34
CA PHE A 45 2.81 10.90 12.00
C PHE A 45 2.72 9.38 11.89
N PHE A 46 3.15 8.80 10.78
CA PHE A 46 3.28 7.36 10.60
C PHE A 46 4.24 6.74 11.62
N LEU A 47 5.43 7.33 11.83
CA LEU A 47 6.39 6.88 12.83
C LEU A 47 5.82 6.96 14.24
N ILE A 48 5.18 8.07 14.60
CA ILE A 48 4.55 8.25 15.91
C ILE A 48 3.53 7.14 16.14
N ALA A 49 2.65 6.89 15.19
CA ALA A 49 1.65 5.83 15.29
C ALA A 49 2.29 4.44 15.44
N LEU A 50 3.37 4.16 14.71
CA LEU A 50 4.09 2.88 14.82
C LEU A 50 4.82 2.73 16.14
N ILE A 51 5.42 3.78 16.69
CA ILE A 51 6.05 3.76 18.01
C ILE A 51 4.98 3.42 19.07
N ILE A 52 3.82 4.08 19.01
CA ILE A 52 2.71 3.80 19.92
C ILE A 52 2.25 2.34 19.75
N PHE A 53 2.02 1.89 18.54
CA PHE A 53 1.58 0.51 18.25
C PHE A 53 2.58 -0.52 18.77
N LEU A 54 3.86 -0.39 18.43
CA LEU A 54 4.92 -1.30 18.87
C LEU A 54 5.07 -1.30 20.40
N SER A 55 5.01 -0.10 21.04
CA SER A 55 5.11 0.04 22.48
C SER A 55 3.94 -0.62 23.21
N LEU A 56 2.72 -0.52 22.67
CA LEU A 56 1.52 -1.16 23.23
C LEU A 56 1.56 -2.69 23.10
N ILE A 57 2.10 -3.22 22.00
CA ILE A 57 2.17 -4.67 21.76
C ILE A 57 3.35 -5.30 22.52
N TYR A 58 4.55 -4.74 22.37
CA TYR A 58 5.79 -5.34 22.87
C TYR A 58 6.28 -4.77 24.18
N LYS A 59 5.69 -3.67 24.64
CA LYS A 59 6.04 -3.02 25.90
C LYS A 59 7.57 -2.79 26.00
N ARG A 60 8.19 -3.27 27.07
CA ARG A 60 9.66 -3.15 27.29
C ARG A 60 10.51 -3.91 26.25
N LYS A 61 9.91 -4.79 25.44
CA LYS A 61 10.64 -5.56 24.42
C LYS A 61 10.69 -4.89 23.04
N THR A 62 10.12 -3.70 22.87
CA THR A 62 10.02 -2.98 21.58
C THR A 62 11.37 -2.87 20.88
N PHE A 63 12.40 -2.36 21.57
CA PHE A 63 13.75 -2.24 20.99
C PHE A 63 14.35 -3.60 20.61
N LYS A 64 14.09 -4.65 21.41
CA LYS A 64 14.57 -5.99 21.09
C LYS A 64 13.93 -6.52 19.80
N ILE A 65 12.63 -6.32 19.61
CA ILE A 65 11.90 -6.76 18.41
C ILE A 65 12.36 -5.99 17.17
N ILE A 66 12.58 -4.68 17.28
CA ILE A 66 13.16 -3.87 16.20
C ILE A 66 14.52 -4.45 15.77
N LYS A 67 15.41 -4.77 16.73
CA LYS A 67 16.71 -5.40 16.46
C LYS A 67 16.57 -6.80 15.86
N VAL A 68 15.63 -7.60 16.32
CA VAL A 68 15.41 -8.99 15.85
C VAL A 68 14.93 -9.06 14.40
N SER A 69 14.21 -8.04 13.89
CA SER A 69 13.87 -7.99 12.46
C SER A 69 15.11 -7.93 11.56
N GLY A 70 16.25 -7.46 12.11
CA GLY A 70 17.57 -7.53 11.50
C GLY A 70 17.66 -6.95 10.10
N LEU A 71 18.59 -7.51 9.31
CA LEU A 71 18.83 -7.10 7.92
C LEU A 71 17.58 -7.24 7.02
N PRO A 72 16.77 -8.31 7.11
CA PRO A 72 15.54 -8.38 6.32
C PRO A 72 14.56 -7.24 6.59
N GLY A 73 14.40 -6.84 7.87
CA GLY A 73 13.56 -5.71 8.25
C GLY A 73 14.09 -4.39 7.72
N LEU A 74 15.40 -4.18 7.81
CA LEU A 74 16.06 -2.97 7.30
C LEU A 74 15.92 -2.84 5.78
N ILE A 75 16.20 -3.92 5.03
CA ILE A 75 16.06 -3.96 3.57
C ILE A 75 14.61 -3.73 3.16
N GLY A 76 13.66 -4.42 3.81
CA GLY A 76 12.23 -4.24 3.53
C GLY A 76 11.77 -2.81 3.79
N GLY A 77 12.24 -2.19 4.89
CA GLY A 77 11.99 -0.80 5.22
C GLY A 77 12.58 0.18 4.21
N PHE A 78 13.80 -0.06 3.76
CA PHE A 78 14.45 0.77 2.74
C PHE A 78 13.65 0.76 1.42
N PHE A 79 13.32 -0.41 0.88
CA PHE A 79 12.52 -0.49 -0.35
C PHE A 79 11.12 0.10 -0.18
N LEU A 80 10.47 -0.11 0.96
CA LEU A 80 9.18 0.51 1.21
C LEU A 80 9.27 2.04 1.28
N SER A 81 10.34 2.59 1.85
CA SER A 81 10.55 4.05 1.89
C SER A 81 10.69 4.66 0.49
N LEU A 82 11.34 3.95 -0.43
CA LEU A 82 11.39 4.34 -1.85
C LEU A 82 10.00 4.33 -2.49
N SER A 83 9.13 3.39 -2.10
CA SER A 83 7.71 3.43 -2.53
C SER A 83 7.00 4.67 -2.01
N PHE A 84 7.29 5.11 -0.78
CA PHE A 84 6.68 6.31 -0.22
C PHE A 84 7.11 7.58 -0.97
N VAL A 85 8.40 7.70 -1.29
CA VAL A 85 8.91 8.79 -2.15
C VAL A 85 8.24 8.75 -3.51
N ALA A 86 8.27 7.58 -4.18
CA ALA A 86 7.70 7.41 -5.51
C ALA A 86 6.19 7.73 -5.54
N TYR A 87 5.45 7.32 -4.51
CA TYR A 87 4.01 7.60 -4.40
C TYR A 87 3.73 9.09 -4.28
N THR A 88 4.41 9.79 -3.35
CA THR A 88 4.19 11.23 -3.14
C THR A 88 4.54 12.01 -4.39
N PHE A 89 5.67 11.69 -5.03
CA PHE A 89 6.10 12.32 -6.27
C PHE A 89 5.14 12.02 -7.43
N ALA A 90 4.72 10.78 -7.61
CA ALA A 90 3.86 10.40 -8.72
C ALA A 90 2.47 11.06 -8.64
N ILE A 91 1.84 11.07 -7.46
CA ILE A 91 0.51 11.68 -7.25
C ILE A 91 0.51 13.19 -7.57
N THR A 92 1.64 13.87 -7.35
CA THR A 92 1.77 15.31 -7.66
C THR A 92 2.19 15.58 -9.09
N SER A 93 2.82 14.59 -9.76
CA SER A 93 3.40 14.77 -11.11
C SER A 93 2.57 14.18 -12.24
N THR A 94 1.65 13.22 -11.94
CA THR A 94 0.75 12.64 -12.95
C THR A 94 -0.67 12.50 -12.41
N THR A 95 -1.58 11.90 -13.18
CA THR A 95 -2.97 11.73 -12.73
C THR A 95 -3.08 10.64 -11.66
N VAL A 96 -3.98 10.81 -10.68
CA VAL A 96 -4.24 9.77 -9.67
C VAL A 96 -4.66 8.45 -10.32
N ALA A 97 -5.43 8.52 -11.42
CA ALA A 97 -5.86 7.34 -12.17
C ALA A 97 -4.65 6.54 -12.69
N ASN A 98 -3.64 7.22 -13.28
CA ASN A 98 -2.42 6.57 -13.75
C ASN A 98 -1.64 5.93 -12.60
N VAL A 99 -1.49 6.64 -11.48
CA VAL A 99 -0.79 6.10 -10.30
C VAL A 99 -1.49 4.86 -9.77
N VAL A 100 -2.82 4.90 -9.60
CA VAL A 100 -3.62 3.76 -9.12
C VAL A 100 -3.56 2.58 -10.10
N PHE A 101 -3.61 2.85 -11.43
CA PHE A 101 -3.40 1.83 -12.45
C PHE A 101 -2.03 1.15 -12.31
N ILE A 102 -0.97 1.96 -12.21
CA ILE A 102 0.40 1.44 -12.10
C ILE A 102 0.58 0.65 -10.79
N ILE A 103 0.07 1.15 -9.66
CA ILE A 103 0.09 0.41 -8.38
C ILE A 103 -0.58 -0.95 -8.52
N SER A 104 -1.70 -1.05 -9.25
CA SER A 104 -2.42 -2.31 -9.43
C SER A 104 -1.59 -3.38 -10.13
N THR A 105 -0.55 -3.00 -10.89
CA THR A 105 0.39 -3.95 -11.50
C THR A 105 1.21 -4.72 -10.46
N GLN A 106 1.18 -4.31 -9.18
CA GLN A 106 1.78 -5.07 -8.07
C GLN A 106 1.30 -6.52 -8.02
N THR A 107 0.07 -6.81 -8.49
CA THR A 107 -0.46 -8.17 -8.57
C THR A 107 0.38 -9.05 -9.50
N VAL A 108 0.86 -8.49 -10.62
CA VAL A 108 1.73 -9.17 -11.58
C VAL A 108 3.14 -9.34 -10.99
N PHE A 109 3.72 -8.28 -10.41
CA PHE A 109 5.04 -8.36 -9.76
C PHE A 109 5.06 -9.37 -8.62
N LEU A 110 4.00 -9.40 -7.79
CA LEU A 110 3.87 -10.39 -6.71
C LEU A 110 3.71 -11.82 -7.22
N ALA A 111 3.05 -12.03 -8.36
CA ALA A 111 2.98 -13.35 -9.01
C ALA A 111 4.36 -13.79 -9.48
N ILE A 112 5.08 -12.92 -10.18
CA ILE A 112 6.42 -13.18 -10.70
C ILE A 112 7.41 -13.42 -9.55
N PHE A 113 7.50 -12.51 -8.61
CA PHE A 113 8.44 -12.62 -7.49
C PHE A 113 8.10 -13.79 -6.55
N GLY A 114 6.80 -14.04 -6.31
CA GLY A 114 6.34 -15.20 -5.55
C GLY A 114 6.77 -16.52 -6.17
N TYR A 115 6.66 -16.62 -7.50
CA TYR A 115 7.13 -17.80 -8.23
C TYR A 115 8.65 -17.98 -8.13
N PHE A 116 9.45 -16.93 -8.42
CA PHE A 116 10.90 -17.02 -8.47
C PHE A 116 11.54 -17.13 -7.08
N PHE A 117 11.13 -16.32 -6.12
CA PHE A 117 11.81 -16.21 -4.82
C PHE A 117 11.21 -17.09 -3.73
N LEU A 118 9.91 -17.38 -3.77
CA LEU A 118 9.21 -18.20 -2.78
C LEU A 118 8.83 -19.58 -3.31
N LYS A 119 9.03 -19.83 -4.62
CA LYS A 119 8.61 -21.06 -5.32
C LYS A 119 7.09 -21.33 -5.15
N GLU A 120 6.30 -20.28 -4.99
CA GLU A 120 4.84 -20.38 -4.88
C GLU A 120 4.23 -20.69 -6.25
N LYS A 121 3.51 -21.82 -6.33
CA LYS A 121 2.79 -22.18 -7.57
C LYS A 121 1.56 -21.26 -7.73
N ILE A 122 1.40 -20.68 -8.93
CA ILE A 122 0.23 -19.90 -9.29
C ILE A 122 -0.92 -20.88 -9.58
N SER A 123 -1.99 -20.83 -8.78
CA SER A 123 -3.19 -21.63 -9.05
C SER A 123 -3.93 -21.09 -10.27
N ILE A 124 -4.71 -21.93 -10.94
CA ILE A 124 -5.55 -21.50 -12.07
C ILE A 124 -6.51 -20.38 -11.68
N ILE A 125 -7.03 -20.43 -10.45
CA ILE A 125 -7.91 -19.39 -9.89
C ILE A 125 -7.14 -18.08 -9.76
N SER A 126 -5.88 -18.11 -9.28
CA SER A 126 -5.04 -16.91 -9.20
C SER A 126 -4.75 -16.34 -10.58
N PHE A 127 -4.47 -17.19 -11.56
CA PHE A 127 -4.21 -16.77 -12.94
C PHE A 127 -5.43 -16.08 -13.56
N ILE A 128 -6.62 -16.68 -13.43
CA ILE A 128 -7.88 -16.09 -13.89
C ILE A 128 -8.13 -14.76 -13.19
N SER A 129 -7.94 -14.69 -11.87
CA SER A 129 -8.16 -13.46 -11.11
C SER A 129 -7.19 -12.34 -11.53
N ILE A 130 -5.92 -12.65 -11.87
CA ILE A 130 -4.96 -11.66 -12.39
C ILE A 130 -5.45 -11.11 -13.74
N ILE A 131 -5.88 -11.99 -14.66
CA ILE A 131 -6.38 -11.56 -15.98
C ILE A 131 -7.62 -10.68 -15.82
N LEU A 132 -8.58 -11.09 -15.00
CA LEU A 132 -9.77 -10.29 -14.71
C LEU A 132 -9.41 -8.93 -14.12
N ALA A 133 -8.44 -8.91 -13.18
CA ALA A 133 -7.97 -7.67 -12.59
C ALA A 133 -7.37 -6.73 -13.65
N ILE A 134 -6.47 -7.24 -14.51
CA ILE A 134 -5.86 -6.44 -15.59
C ILE A 134 -6.93 -5.88 -16.51
N VAL A 135 -7.88 -6.72 -16.97
CA VAL A 135 -8.98 -6.28 -17.85
C VAL A 135 -9.83 -5.22 -17.16
N GLY A 136 -10.23 -5.46 -15.90
CA GLY A 136 -11.04 -4.50 -15.14
C GLY A 136 -10.35 -3.16 -14.94
N ILE A 137 -9.06 -3.16 -14.60
CA ILE A 137 -8.27 -1.95 -14.41
C ILE A 137 -8.09 -1.21 -15.74
N THR A 138 -7.81 -1.92 -16.85
CA THR A 138 -7.68 -1.30 -18.18
C THR A 138 -8.98 -0.60 -18.59
N ILE A 139 -10.13 -1.22 -18.35
CA ILE A 139 -11.44 -0.61 -18.62
C ILE A 139 -11.66 0.60 -17.71
N MET A 140 -11.33 0.48 -16.43
CA MET A 140 -11.55 1.52 -15.41
C MET A 140 -10.76 2.79 -15.70
N VAL A 141 -9.50 2.64 -16.10
CA VAL A 141 -8.62 3.80 -16.39
C VAL A 141 -8.87 4.36 -17.79
N GLY A 142 -9.24 3.52 -18.75
CA GLY A 142 -9.66 3.92 -20.10
C GLY A 142 -8.70 4.94 -20.73
N ASP A 143 -9.28 6.04 -21.20
CA ASP A 143 -8.53 7.10 -21.90
C ASP A 143 -7.57 7.89 -21.00
N SER A 144 -7.73 7.82 -19.67
CA SER A 144 -6.85 8.55 -18.73
C SER A 144 -5.42 8.03 -18.69
N ILE A 145 -5.15 6.84 -19.23
CA ILE A 145 -3.78 6.30 -19.38
C ILE A 145 -2.88 7.24 -20.22
N PHE A 146 -3.45 7.91 -21.19
CA PHE A 146 -2.72 8.79 -22.13
C PHE A 146 -2.56 10.22 -21.60
N THR A 147 -3.13 10.54 -20.44
CA THR A 147 -3.01 11.85 -19.80
C THR A 147 -1.96 11.82 -18.69
N GLY A 148 -1.37 12.96 -18.38
CA GLY A 148 -0.38 13.09 -17.32
C GLY A 148 1.08 12.98 -17.79
N SER A 149 1.99 13.07 -16.83
CA SER A 149 3.45 13.10 -17.08
C SER A 149 4.01 11.69 -17.28
N LEU A 150 4.71 11.47 -18.39
CA LEU A 150 5.45 10.21 -18.62
C LEU A 150 6.47 9.95 -17.50
N PHE A 151 7.18 10.98 -17.04
CA PHE A 151 8.15 10.85 -15.95
C PHE A 151 7.49 10.44 -14.63
N GLY A 152 6.33 11.05 -14.28
CA GLY A 152 5.53 10.65 -13.12
C GLY A 152 5.07 9.19 -13.20
N ASN A 153 4.67 8.72 -14.38
CA ASN A 153 4.27 7.34 -14.61
C ASN A 153 5.45 6.35 -14.45
N ILE A 154 6.65 6.73 -14.94
CA ILE A 154 7.86 5.91 -14.76
C ILE A 154 8.24 5.81 -13.28
N VAL A 155 8.22 6.93 -12.54
CA VAL A 155 8.49 6.94 -11.11
C VAL A 155 7.45 6.09 -10.34
N ALA A 156 6.18 6.14 -10.75
CA ALA A 156 5.13 5.32 -10.14
C ALA A 156 5.41 3.82 -10.21
N LEU A 157 6.13 3.31 -11.25
CA LEU A 157 6.50 1.89 -11.35
C LEU A 157 7.40 1.40 -10.20
N ALA A 158 8.13 2.31 -9.56
CA ALA A 158 8.91 1.93 -8.37
C ALA A 158 8.01 1.47 -7.21
N ILE A 159 6.75 1.93 -7.14
CA ILE A 159 5.83 1.59 -6.05
C ILE A 159 5.52 0.08 -6.03
N PRO A 160 4.94 -0.52 -7.09
CA PRO A 160 4.60 -1.94 -7.09
C PRO A 160 5.82 -2.85 -7.01
N ILE A 161 6.96 -2.46 -7.56
CA ILE A 161 8.21 -3.23 -7.49
C ILE A 161 8.71 -3.28 -6.04
N ASN A 162 8.89 -2.13 -5.40
CA ASN A 162 9.42 -2.05 -4.05
C ASN A 162 8.47 -2.65 -3.01
N PHE A 163 7.16 -2.45 -3.18
CA PHE A 163 6.15 -3.11 -2.34
C PHE A 163 6.23 -4.64 -2.47
N SER A 164 6.41 -5.14 -3.69
CA SER A 164 6.54 -6.58 -3.91
C SER A 164 7.79 -7.16 -3.24
N ILE A 165 8.90 -6.43 -3.22
CA ILE A 165 10.11 -6.83 -2.47
C ILE A 165 9.80 -6.96 -0.97
N LEU A 166 9.10 -5.98 -0.37
CA LEU A 166 8.70 -6.06 1.03
C LEU A 166 7.84 -7.31 1.30
N VAL A 167 6.82 -7.56 0.48
CA VAL A 167 5.93 -8.73 0.62
C VAL A 167 6.72 -10.03 0.54
N ILE A 168 7.66 -10.15 -0.40
CA ILE A 168 8.52 -11.33 -0.52
C ILE A 168 9.39 -11.50 0.73
N LEU A 169 9.96 -10.44 1.27
CA LEU A 169 10.75 -10.51 2.50
C LEU A 169 9.91 -10.96 3.70
N ILE A 170 8.69 -10.41 3.87
CA ILE A 170 7.77 -10.85 4.93
C ILE A 170 7.47 -12.35 4.81
N ARG A 171 7.22 -12.83 3.61
CA ARG A 171 6.90 -14.23 3.32
C ARG A 171 8.10 -15.16 3.48
N LYS A 172 9.30 -14.69 3.12
CA LYS A 172 10.54 -15.47 3.21
C LYS A 172 11.01 -15.69 4.65
N PHE A 173 10.66 -14.75 5.55
CA PHE A 173 11.03 -14.80 6.96
C PHE A 173 9.81 -14.88 7.89
N PRO A 174 8.98 -15.96 7.82
CA PRO A 174 7.71 -16.04 8.53
C PRO A 174 7.87 -16.04 10.06
N ASN A 175 9.03 -16.46 10.58
CA ASN A 175 9.33 -16.48 12.01
C ASN A 175 9.72 -15.12 12.58
N LEU A 176 10.03 -14.15 11.71
CA LEU A 176 10.32 -12.78 12.13
C LEU A 176 9.04 -11.96 12.15
N ASP A 177 8.96 -11.07 13.13
CA ASP A 177 7.98 -10.02 13.06
C ASP A 177 8.53 -8.91 12.15
N MET A 178 7.83 -8.66 11.04
CA MET A 178 8.24 -7.69 10.04
C MET A 178 7.53 -6.34 10.19
N VAL A 179 6.72 -6.13 11.25
CA VAL A 179 6.20 -4.79 11.58
C VAL A 179 7.32 -3.77 11.80
N PRO A 180 8.49 -4.12 12.41
CA PRO A 180 9.63 -3.21 12.42
C PRO A 180 10.17 -2.79 11.04
N ALA A 181 9.92 -3.56 9.97
CA ALA A 181 10.32 -3.13 8.62
C ALA A 181 9.58 -1.85 8.19
N ILE A 182 8.28 -1.77 8.48
CA ILE A 182 7.53 -0.54 8.19
C ILE A 182 7.94 0.63 9.08
N PHE A 183 8.44 0.37 10.29
CA PHE A 183 9.05 1.40 11.13
C PHE A 183 10.33 1.98 10.51
N TYR A 184 11.22 1.14 9.99
CA TYR A 184 12.41 1.60 9.27
C TYR A 184 12.04 2.42 8.02
N SER A 185 10.98 2.05 7.30
CA SER A 185 10.55 2.83 6.13
C SER A 185 10.11 4.24 6.50
N GLY A 186 9.45 4.40 7.65
CA GLY A 186 9.10 5.71 8.18
C GLY A 186 10.34 6.55 8.51
N ILE A 187 11.37 5.94 9.13
CA ILE A 187 12.64 6.63 9.43
C ILE A 187 13.30 7.12 8.14
N PHE A 188 13.48 6.25 7.14
CA PHE A 188 14.12 6.63 5.89
C PHE A 188 13.31 7.72 5.17
N ALA A 189 11.98 7.60 5.13
CA ALA A 189 11.12 8.60 4.48
C ALA A 189 11.17 9.96 5.20
N CYS A 190 11.24 9.99 6.54
CA CYS A 190 11.46 11.22 7.30
C CYS A 190 12.83 11.84 6.99
N ILE A 191 13.88 11.03 6.88
CA ILE A 191 15.22 11.52 6.53
C ILE A 191 15.21 12.17 5.15
N TYR A 192 14.58 11.51 4.14
CA TYR A 192 14.47 12.08 2.80
C TYR A 192 13.66 13.38 2.81
N GLY A 193 12.51 13.39 3.48
CA GLY A 193 11.71 14.59 3.63
C GLY A 193 12.48 15.73 4.29
N LEU A 194 13.18 15.49 5.40
CA LEU A 194 13.98 16.50 6.10
C LEU A 194 15.13 17.08 5.26
N ILE A 195 15.83 16.24 4.50
CA ILE A 195 16.99 16.67 3.70
C ILE A 195 16.56 17.41 2.44
N LEU A 196 15.41 17.04 1.85
CA LEU A 196 14.97 17.51 0.55
C LEU A 196 13.86 18.57 0.62
N SER A 197 13.30 18.86 1.81
CA SER A 197 12.37 19.98 2.00
C SER A 197 13.08 21.31 1.95
N ASP A 198 12.52 22.22 1.17
CA ASP A 198 13.03 23.59 1.06
C ASP A 198 12.65 24.44 2.27
N THR A 199 11.47 24.18 2.85
CA THR A 199 10.92 24.86 4.02
C THR A 199 10.33 23.89 5.01
N LEU A 200 10.20 24.31 6.27
CA LEU A 200 9.50 23.53 7.30
C LEU A 200 8.28 24.31 7.84
N ASN A 201 7.72 25.17 7.01
CA ASN A 201 6.52 25.92 7.35
C ASN A 201 5.29 25.11 6.92
N PHE A 202 4.44 24.82 7.88
CA PHE A 202 3.23 24.04 7.66
C PHE A 202 2.02 24.81 8.16
N THR A 203 0.96 24.85 7.37
CA THR A 203 -0.33 25.35 7.84
C THR A 203 -0.95 24.36 8.83
N SER A 204 -1.87 24.81 9.67
CA SER A 204 -2.63 23.91 10.55
C SER A 204 -3.42 22.88 9.76
N HIS A 205 -3.84 23.23 8.54
CA HIS A 205 -4.54 22.35 7.62
C HIS A 205 -3.60 21.26 7.09
N ASP A 206 -2.37 21.63 6.65
CA ASP A 206 -1.37 20.66 6.17
C ASP A 206 -0.97 19.66 7.27
N ILE A 207 -0.86 20.13 8.52
CA ILE A 207 -0.59 19.24 9.66
C ILE A 207 -1.72 18.22 9.85
N LEU A 208 -2.99 18.66 9.73
CA LEU A 208 -4.14 17.76 9.80
C LEU A 208 -4.13 16.74 8.65
N MET A 209 -3.85 17.18 7.42
CA MET A 209 -3.74 16.29 6.25
C MET A 209 -2.59 15.30 6.43
N GLY A 210 -1.44 15.75 6.95
CA GLY A 210 -0.31 14.90 7.30
C GLY A 210 -0.66 13.83 8.35
N PHE A 211 -1.44 14.21 9.37
CA PHE A 211 -1.96 13.25 10.36
C PHE A 211 -2.89 12.21 9.72
N LEU A 212 -3.84 12.64 8.89
CA LEU A 212 -4.77 11.75 8.20
C LEU A 212 -4.04 10.78 7.24
N LEU A 213 -3.00 11.25 6.55
CA LEU A 213 -2.16 10.38 5.72
C LEU A 213 -1.28 9.45 6.57
N GLY A 214 -0.67 9.95 7.65
CA GLY A 214 0.30 9.19 8.42
C GLY A 214 -0.35 8.13 9.30
N VAL A 215 -1.46 8.43 9.96
CA VAL A 215 -2.05 7.53 10.96
C VAL A 215 -3.14 6.62 10.36
N PRO A 216 -4.34 7.11 10.00
CA PRO A 216 -5.40 6.21 9.54
C PRO A 216 -5.10 5.58 8.19
N GLN A 217 -4.45 6.28 7.27
CA GLN A 217 -4.15 5.77 5.94
C GLN A 217 -2.92 4.86 5.97
N LEU A 218 -1.72 5.37 6.32
CA LEU A 218 -0.48 4.58 6.25
C LEU A 218 -0.33 3.60 7.40
N ALA A 219 -0.41 4.06 8.68
CA ALA A 219 -0.05 3.21 9.79
C ALA A 219 -1.02 2.04 9.93
N PHE A 220 -2.33 2.30 9.95
CA PHE A 220 -3.32 1.22 10.02
C PHE A 220 -3.26 0.32 8.79
N GLY A 221 -3.14 0.91 7.59
CA GLY A 221 -3.01 0.17 6.34
C GLY A 221 -1.82 -0.80 6.37
N PHE A 222 -0.61 -0.29 6.58
CA PHE A 222 0.60 -1.11 6.53
C PHE A 222 0.77 -2.08 7.69
N ILE A 223 0.26 -1.77 8.89
CA ILE A 223 0.20 -2.75 9.99
C ILE A 223 -0.64 -3.95 9.57
N CYS A 224 -1.85 -3.71 9.06
CA CYS A 224 -2.74 -4.77 8.61
C CYS A 224 -2.15 -5.57 7.44
N ILE A 225 -1.57 -4.89 6.44
CA ILE A 225 -0.92 -5.52 5.30
C ILE A 225 0.25 -6.40 5.76
N THR A 226 1.13 -5.88 6.61
CA THR A 226 2.31 -6.61 7.07
C THR A 226 1.93 -7.87 7.84
N ILE A 227 0.95 -7.78 8.75
CA ILE A 227 0.47 -8.93 9.51
C ILE A 227 -0.26 -9.92 8.59
N GLY A 228 -1.16 -9.43 7.72
CA GLY A 228 -1.95 -10.26 6.82
C GLY A 228 -1.09 -11.00 5.78
N THR A 229 0.00 -10.40 5.33
CA THR A 229 0.94 -10.99 4.38
C THR A 229 1.66 -12.22 4.93
N LYS A 230 1.90 -12.31 6.24
CA LYS A 230 2.60 -13.48 6.84
C LYS A 230 1.91 -14.81 6.52
N THR A 231 0.60 -14.83 6.48
CA THR A 231 -0.22 -16.04 6.30
C THR A 231 -0.83 -16.17 4.90
N THR A 232 -0.63 -15.17 4.03
CA THR A 232 -1.28 -15.10 2.72
C THR A 232 -0.24 -15.21 1.59
N LYS A 233 -0.51 -16.03 0.55
CA LYS A 233 0.39 -16.15 -0.61
C LYS A 233 0.59 -14.82 -1.32
N ALA A 234 1.78 -14.57 -1.86
CA ALA A 234 2.16 -13.29 -2.48
C ALA A 234 1.16 -12.84 -3.57
N VAL A 235 0.79 -13.75 -4.48
CA VAL A 235 -0.24 -13.47 -5.52
C VAL A 235 -1.56 -13.04 -4.91
N THR A 236 -1.98 -13.71 -3.83
CA THR A 236 -3.24 -13.39 -3.16
C THR A 236 -3.19 -12.03 -2.49
N VAL A 237 -2.04 -11.66 -1.90
CA VAL A 237 -1.82 -10.30 -1.37
C VAL A 237 -2.09 -9.27 -2.46
N GLY A 238 -1.49 -9.42 -3.65
CA GLY A 238 -1.71 -8.50 -4.77
C GLY A 238 -3.18 -8.37 -5.17
N ILE A 239 -3.90 -9.49 -5.30
CA ILE A 239 -5.32 -9.46 -5.68
C ILE A 239 -6.18 -8.80 -4.62
N LEU A 240 -5.95 -9.10 -3.33
CA LEU A 240 -6.73 -8.50 -2.24
C LEU A 240 -6.46 -7.00 -2.08
N MET A 241 -5.24 -6.56 -2.38
CA MET A 241 -4.86 -5.14 -2.37
C MET A 241 -5.54 -4.32 -3.47
N LEU A 242 -6.18 -4.94 -4.48
CA LEU A 242 -7.04 -4.24 -5.43
C LEU A 242 -8.25 -3.56 -4.77
N SER A 243 -8.55 -3.88 -3.50
CA SER A 243 -9.52 -3.11 -2.71
C SER A 243 -9.15 -1.63 -2.61
N GLU A 244 -7.87 -1.28 -2.61
CA GLU A 244 -7.38 0.11 -2.69
C GLU A 244 -7.86 0.77 -4.00
N THR A 245 -7.65 0.12 -5.13
CA THR A 245 -8.03 0.61 -6.46
C THR A 245 -9.54 0.78 -6.60
N LEU A 246 -10.31 -0.12 -6.01
CA LEU A 246 -11.77 -0.07 -6.04
C LEU A 246 -12.35 1.07 -5.22
N CYS A 247 -11.79 1.30 -4.03
CA CYS A 247 -12.32 2.30 -3.10
C CYS A 247 -11.89 3.73 -3.47
N ALA A 248 -10.74 3.92 -4.13
CA ALA A 248 -10.22 5.25 -4.43
C ALA A 248 -11.19 6.15 -5.21
N PRO A 249 -11.86 5.71 -6.31
CA PRO A 249 -12.83 6.53 -7.03
C PRO A 249 -14.10 6.83 -6.21
N LEU A 250 -14.48 5.93 -5.28
CA LEU A 250 -15.65 6.14 -4.43
C LEU A 250 -15.47 7.35 -3.51
N TRP A 251 -14.25 7.56 -3.01
CA TRP A 251 -13.95 8.72 -2.18
C TRP A 251 -14.04 10.02 -2.96
N VAL A 252 -13.53 10.05 -4.18
CA VAL A 252 -13.66 11.22 -5.08
C VAL A 252 -15.13 11.53 -5.35
N TRP A 253 -15.95 10.51 -5.60
CA TRP A 253 -17.37 10.68 -5.79
C TRP A 253 -18.09 11.25 -4.54
N ILE A 254 -17.83 10.64 -3.38
CA ILE A 254 -18.53 11.00 -2.13
C ILE A 254 -18.10 12.39 -1.62
N PHE A 255 -16.81 12.72 -1.71
CA PHE A 255 -16.27 13.94 -1.09
C PHE A 255 -16.14 15.12 -2.06
N LEU A 256 -15.95 14.87 -3.35
CA LEU A 256 -15.80 15.90 -4.38
C LEU A 256 -17.04 16.03 -5.29
N ASN A 257 -18.06 15.18 -5.09
CA ASN A 257 -19.26 15.10 -5.94
C ASN A 257 -18.96 14.85 -7.44
N GLU A 258 -17.79 14.32 -7.76
CA GLU A 258 -17.42 13.96 -9.13
C GLU A 258 -17.95 12.56 -9.43
N ILE A 259 -18.98 12.47 -10.28
CA ILE A 259 -19.58 11.18 -10.66
C ILE A 259 -18.56 10.40 -11.53
N PRO A 260 -18.13 9.20 -11.11
CA PRO A 260 -17.21 8.39 -11.90
C PRO A 260 -17.83 8.02 -13.25
N PRO A 261 -17.05 7.99 -14.34
CA PRO A 261 -17.55 7.55 -15.65
C PRO A 261 -17.98 6.08 -15.62
N LEU A 262 -18.83 5.68 -16.57
CA LEU A 262 -19.39 4.32 -16.65
C LEU A 262 -18.28 3.23 -16.70
N SER A 263 -17.14 3.55 -17.32
CA SER A 263 -15.96 2.66 -17.37
C SER A 263 -15.44 2.28 -15.98
N VAL A 264 -15.50 3.20 -15.01
CA VAL A 264 -15.09 2.94 -13.62
C VAL A 264 -16.03 1.94 -12.95
N PHE A 265 -17.34 2.02 -13.20
CA PHE A 265 -18.31 1.05 -12.68
C PHE A 265 -18.11 -0.32 -13.31
N ILE A 266 -17.99 -0.41 -14.64
CA ILE A 266 -17.79 -1.69 -15.35
C ILE A 266 -16.47 -2.34 -14.91
N GLY A 267 -15.36 -1.61 -14.97
CA GLY A 267 -14.05 -2.12 -14.54
C GLY A 267 -14.03 -2.50 -13.07
N GLY A 268 -14.66 -1.69 -12.21
CA GLY A 268 -14.81 -1.95 -10.79
C GLY A 268 -15.55 -3.27 -10.50
N PHE A 269 -16.65 -3.55 -11.18
CA PHE A 269 -17.38 -4.82 -11.05
C PHE A 269 -16.50 -6.02 -11.41
N ILE A 270 -15.73 -5.94 -12.49
CA ILE A 270 -14.82 -7.02 -12.91
C ILE A 270 -13.74 -7.25 -11.83
N ILE A 271 -13.18 -6.19 -11.25
CA ILE A 271 -12.18 -6.27 -10.18
C ILE A 271 -12.81 -6.88 -8.91
N ILE A 272 -14.02 -6.44 -8.51
CA ILE A 272 -14.74 -7.02 -7.38
C ILE A 272 -14.90 -8.52 -7.56
N PHE A 273 -15.30 -8.96 -8.75
CA PHE A 273 -15.46 -10.37 -9.06
C PHE A 273 -14.15 -11.14 -8.93
N ALA A 274 -13.04 -10.59 -9.43
CA ALA A 274 -11.70 -11.18 -9.27
C ALA A 274 -11.29 -11.32 -7.78
N VAL A 275 -11.51 -10.28 -6.98
CA VAL A 275 -11.22 -10.26 -5.54
C VAL A 275 -12.10 -11.27 -4.78
N ILE A 276 -13.40 -11.34 -5.09
CA ILE A 276 -14.35 -12.28 -4.47
C ILE A 276 -13.94 -13.73 -4.75
N ILE A 277 -13.71 -14.09 -6.01
CA ILE A 277 -13.28 -15.44 -6.39
C ILE A 277 -12.02 -15.82 -5.60
N LYS A 278 -11.04 -14.93 -5.55
CA LYS A 278 -9.79 -15.23 -4.84
C LYS A 278 -9.95 -15.30 -3.33
N SER A 279 -10.81 -14.48 -2.73
CA SER A 279 -11.11 -14.52 -1.31
C SER A 279 -11.74 -15.84 -0.88
N PHE A 280 -12.66 -16.38 -1.69
CA PHE A 280 -13.27 -17.70 -1.43
C PHE A 280 -12.27 -18.85 -1.57
N ASP A 281 -11.40 -18.81 -2.59
CA ASP A 281 -10.33 -19.80 -2.78
C ASP A 281 -9.40 -19.83 -1.55
N GLN A 282 -9.02 -18.65 -1.04
CA GLN A 282 -8.17 -18.54 0.15
C GLN A 282 -8.85 -19.05 1.41
N LYS A 283 -10.15 -18.79 1.60
CA LYS A 283 -10.91 -19.26 2.75
C LYS A 283 -11.00 -20.79 2.76
N LYS A 284 -11.23 -21.41 1.61
CA LYS A 284 -11.28 -22.87 1.46
C LYS A 284 -9.94 -23.52 1.82
N LEU A 285 -8.82 -22.93 1.42
CA LEU A 285 -7.47 -23.42 1.73
C LEU A 285 -7.07 -23.25 3.20
N ALA A 286 -7.71 -22.33 3.95
CA ALA A 286 -7.45 -22.11 5.37
C ALA A 286 -8.24 -23.07 6.28
N THR A 287 -9.26 -23.75 5.74
CA THR A 287 -10.13 -24.69 6.45
C THR A 287 -9.78 -26.17 6.19
N THR A 288 -8.90 -26.42 5.22
CA THR A 288 -8.28 -27.73 4.94
C THR A 288 -6.86 -27.78 5.50
#